data_093e93c3d4ec905815f67ac179fd7d8e
#
_entry.id   093e93c3d4ec905815f67ac179fd7d8e
#
_cell.length_a   1.000
_cell.length_b   1.000
_cell.length_c   1.000
_cell.angle_alpha   90.00
_cell.angle_beta   90.00
_cell.angle_gamma   90.00
#
_symmetry.space_group_name_H-M   'P 1'
#
loop_
_entity.id
_entity.type
_entity.pdbx_description
1 polymer ?
#
loop_
_entity_poly.entity_id
_entity_poly.type
_entity_poly.pdbx_seq_one_letter_code
_entity_poly.pdbx_strand_id
1 'polypeptide(L)'
;MEYRISEFAQDLMEDVRKYSLREIRMRAVRIDRQQQPSGEILEKIRELGLTGIFLPAVEEEIPLTMQEQAALLGELGSHDAGSAVSAAVADLAFQPVKIAGTQEQKDFCGGILEAGGFGAFCLTEDNAGSDISTVKTRAVRVPGGYVLNGSKTMITNSVSAEFLTVFAVLDGKLAAFLVPGEEEGIQKGEPEQKLGIRTSETGSLWFNDVQLSEKALIGAPDQGRELADRALNIGRMHCAAIAIGLAERALEETISRIRERTGFDKPLSDNPVIRTKLAEMYLRKEAAKGVLIHALENVDSAGGEDPAMLASAAKCLASDAAVECTMEAVQLFGGYGYCQDYPVEKLMRDAKAFQIIEGANEIQKMIIGRKLVK
;
A
#
# COMPACT_ATOMS: atom_id res chain seq x y z
N MET A 1 14.74 6.72 -15.81
CA MET A 1 15.02 5.28 -15.56
C MET A 1 13.70 4.55 -15.63
N GLU A 2 13.63 3.41 -16.32
CA GLU A 2 12.39 2.63 -16.46
C GLU A 2 12.50 1.33 -15.69
N TYR A 3 11.36 0.77 -15.27
CA TYR A 3 11.31 -0.56 -14.68
C TYR A 3 11.81 -1.59 -15.71
N ARG A 4 12.57 -2.56 -15.25
CA ARG A 4 12.90 -3.74 -16.06
C ARG A 4 11.74 -4.71 -15.91
N ILE A 5 10.93 -4.82 -16.95
CA ILE A 5 9.75 -5.67 -16.97
C ILE A 5 9.83 -6.63 -18.17
N SER A 6 9.41 -7.87 -17.92
CA SER A 6 9.28 -8.93 -18.94
C SER A 6 8.13 -8.63 -19.90
N GLU A 7 8.09 -9.29 -21.04
CA GLU A 7 6.98 -9.23 -21.99
C GLU A 7 5.67 -9.65 -21.31
N PHE A 8 5.70 -10.72 -20.50
CA PHE A 8 4.56 -11.15 -19.68
C PHE A 8 4.04 -10.06 -18.74
N ALA A 9 4.94 -9.37 -18.03
CA ALA A 9 4.52 -8.29 -17.14
C ALA A 9 4.00 -7.06 -17.91
N GLN A 10 4.49 -6.80 -19.14
CA GLN A 10 3.95 -5.75 -20.00
C GLN A 10 2.51 -6.06 -20.43
N ASP A 11 2.24 -7.29 -20.86
CA ASP A 11 0.89 -7.74 -21.22
C ASP A 11 -0.06 -7.65 -20.03
N LEU A 12 0.38 -8.10 -18.84
CA LEU A 12 -0.39 -8.01 -17.62
C LEU A 12 -0.67 -6.54 -17.21
N MET A 13 0.29 -5.63 -17.38
CA MET A 13 0.07 -4.19 -17.14
C MET A 13 -0.97 -3.61 -18.10
N GLU A 14 -0.96 -4.04 -19.37
CA GLU A 14 -1.98 -3.59 -20.33
C GLU A 14 -3.37 -4.10 -19.97
N ASP A 15 -3.48 -5.34 -19.49
CA ASP A 15 -4.74 -5.91 -19.02
C ASP A 15 -5.24 -5.20 -17.74
N VAL A 16 -4.35 -4.92 -16.78
CA VAL A 16 -4.67 -4.11 -15.59
C VAL A 16 -5.17 -2.73 -16.00
N ARG A 17 -4.52 -2.06 -16.95
CA ARG A 17 -4.93 -0.76 -17.49
C ARG A 17 -6.31 -0.82 -18.11
N LYS A 18 -6.55 -1.75 -19.05
CA LYS A 18 -7.82 -1.91 -19.74
C LYS A 18 -8.97 -2.22 -18.77
N TYR A 19 -8.72 -3.15 -17.83
CA TYR A 19 -9.70 -3.52 -16.82
C TYR A 19 -9.99 -2.35 -15.89
N SER A 20 -8.97 -1.66 -15.40
CA SER A 20 -9.12 -0.53 -14.49
C SER A 20 -9.89 0.63 -15.12
N LEU A 21 -9.67 0.92 -16.40
CA LEU A 21 -10.42 1.93 -17.13
C LEU A 21 -11.91 1.56 -17.24
N ARG A 22 -12.23 0.28 -17.47
CA ARG A 22 -13.58 -0.21 -17.66
C ARG A 22 -14.34 -0.40 -16.36
N GLU A 23 -13.69 -0.99 -15.34
CA GLU A 23 -14.36 -1.53 -14.16
C GLU A 23 -14.05 -0.78 -12.86
N ILE A 24 -12.86 -0.19 -12.71
CA ILE A 24 -12.40 0.38 -11.43
C ILE A 24 -12.64 1.90 -11.38
N ARG A 25 -12.09 2.66 -12.34
CA ARG A 25 -11.99 4.13 -12.28
C ARG A 25 -13.33 4.83 -11.96
N MET A 26 -14.37 4.53 -12.70
CA MET A 26 -15.66 5.20 -12.52
C MET A 26 -16.39 4.75 -11.24
N ARG A 27 -16.23 3.49 -10.86
CA ARG A 27 -16.74 2.98 -9.58
C ARG A 27 -16.04 3.63 -8.40
N ALA A 28 -14.72 3.75 -8.46
CA ALA A 28 -13.93 4.39 -7.43
C ALA A 28 -14.34 5.85 -7.21
N VAL A 29 -14.56 6.62 -8.27
CA VAL A 29 -15.07 7.99 -8.18
C VAL A 29 -16.45 8.04 -7.54
N ARG A 30 -17.36 7.12 -7.91
CA ARG A 30 -18.70 7.04 -7.31
C ARG A 30 -18.65 6.70 -5.83
N ILE A 31 -17.88 5.66 -5.45
CA ILE A 31 -17.71 5.23 -4.06
C ILE A 31 -17.09 6.36 -3.22
N ASP A 32 -16.07 7.03 -3.74
CA ASP A 32 -15.43 8.16 -3.06
C ASP A 32 -16.41 9.31 -2.79
N ARG A 33 -17.19 9.71 -3.80
CA ARG A 33 -18.17 10.81 -3.69
C ARG A 33 -19.30 10.48 -2.73
N GLN A 34 -19.81 9.26 -2.77
CA GLN A 34 -20.96 8.81 -1.99
C GLN A 34 -20.55 8.26 -0.62
N GLN A 35 -19.25 8.15 -0.35
CA GLN A 35 -18.71 7.54 0.87
C GLN A 35 -19.34 6.16 1.17
N GLN A 36 -19.52 5.38 0.10
CA GLN A 36 -20.12 4.05 0.19
C GLN A 36 -19.08 3.00 0.64
N PRO A 37 -19.55 1.86 1.18
CA PRO A 37 -18.67 0.72 1.45
C PRO A 37 -17.90 0.28 0.20
N SER A 38 -16.66 -0.16 0.39
CA SER A 38 -15.73 -0.53 -0.70
C SER A 38 -15.96 -1.93 -1.28
N GLY A 39 -16.90 -2.72 -0.75
CA GLY A 39 -17.11 -4.12 -1.15
C GLY A 39 -17.20 -4.34 -2.66
N GLU A 40 -17.90 -3.46 -3.39
CA GLU A 40 -17.99 -3.56 -4.87
C GLU A 40 -16.62 -3.41 -5.55
N ILE A 41 -15.77 -2.52 -5.07
CA ILE A 41 -14.43 -2.30 -5.65
C ILE A 41 -13.47 -3.44 -5.27
N LEU A 42 -13.57 -3.97 -4.06
CA LEU A 42 -12.79 -5.11 -3.62
C LEU A 42 -13.09 -6.36 -4.47
N GLU A 43 -14.36 -6.56 -4.84
CA GLU A 43 -14.72 -7.63 -5.76
C GLU A 43 -14.05 -7.45 -7.14
N LYS A 44 -13.95 -6.22 -7.64
CA LYS A 44 -13.25 -5.95 -8.91
C LYS A 44 -11.74 -6.16 -8.82
N ILE A 45 -11.13 -5.94 -7.66
CA ILE A 45 -9.72 -6.29 -7.39
C ILE A 45 -9.56 -7.81 -7.36
N ARG A 46 -10.49 -8.52 -6.74
CA ARG A 46 -10.54 -10.00 -6.71
C ARG A 46 -10.62 -10.59 -8.12
N GLU A 47 -11.56 -10.10 -8.94
CA GLU A 47 -11.71 -10.52 -10.35
C GLU A 47 -10.43 -10.29 -11.18
N LEU A 48 -9.67 -9.24 -10.86
CA LEU A 48 -8.41 -8.91 -11.54
C LEU A 48 -7.23 -9.80 -11.09
N GLY A 49 -7.37 -10.50 -9.95
CA GLY A 49 -6.37 -11.42 -9.42
C GLY A 49 -5.09 -10.76 -8.88
N LEU A 50 -5.12 -9.44 -8.63
CA LEU A 50 -3.91 -8.71 -8.25
C LEU A 50 -3.33 -9.07 -6.89
N THR A 51 -4.09 -9.71 -6.00
CA THR A 51 -3.54 -10.20 -4.72
C THR A 51 -2.64 -11.41 -4.90
N GLY A 52 -2.80 -12.17 -5.99
CA GLY A 52 -1.96 -13.31 -6.33
C GLY A 52 -0.59 -12.96 -6.94
N ILE A 53 -0.40 -11.74 -7.44
CA ILE A 53 0.87 -11.35 -8.11
C ILE A 53 2.10 -11.38 -7.19
N PHE A 54 1.90 -11.41 -5.88
CA PHE A 54 2.96 -11.44 -4.87
C PHE A 54 3.39 -12.85 -4.48
N LEU A 55 2.69 -13.87 -4.95
CA LEU A 55 3.00 -15.25 -4.65
C LEU A 55 4.27 -15.71 -5.37
N PRO A 56 5.06 -16.62 -4.78
CA PRO A 56 6.10 -17.30 -5.51
C PRO A 56 5.46 -18.10 -6.66
N ALA A 57 6.17 -18.21 -7.78
CA ALA A 57 5.69 -19.01 -8.90
C ALA A 57 5.47 -20.47 -8.49
N VAL A 58 4.43 -21.07 -9.05
CA VAL A 58 4.12 -22.50 -8.88
C VAL A 58 4.63 -23.24 -10.13
N GLU A 59 5.41 -24.31 -9.91
CA GLU A 59 5.97 -25.19 -10.95
C GLU A 59 6.82 -24.47 -12.02
N GLU A 60 6.36 -24.37 -13.26
CA GLU A 60 7.14 -23.81 -14.39
C GLU A 60 6.93 -22.30 -14.59
N GLU A 61 6.17 -21.64 -13.74
CA GLU A 61 5.89 -20.20 -13.85
C GLU A 61 7.09 -19.37 -13.36
N ILE A 62 7.32 -18.21 -14.00
CA ILE A 62 8.33 -17.26 -13.57
C ILE A 62 7.66 -16.27 -12.61
N PRO A 63 8.12 -16.15 -11.34
CA PRO A 63 7.54 -15.20 -10.41
C PRO A 63 7.80 -13.76 -10.90
N LEU A 64 6.83 -12.88 -10.68
CA LEU A 64 7.03 -11.47 -10.94
C LEU A 64 8.11 -10.89 -10.02
N THR A 65 9.04 -10.18 -10.60
CA THR A 65 10.07 -9.45 -9.87
C THR A 65 9.44 -8.31 -9.04
N MET A 66 10.14 -7.83 -8.03
CA MET A 66 9.65 -6.67 -7.24
C MET A 66 9.45 -5.42 -8.09
N GLN A 67 10.22 -5.22 -9.17
CA GLN A 67 10.01 -4.12 -10.11
C GLN A 67 8.71 -4.27 -10.89
N GLU A 68 8.37 -5.49 -11.31
CA GLU A 68 7.12 -5.79 -12.02
C GLU A 68 5.90 -5.63 -11.10
N GLN A 69 5.99 -6.13 -9.87
CA GLN A 69 4.94 -5.90 -8.85
C GLN A 69 4.72 -4.41 -8.58
N ALA A 70 5.81 -3.65 -8.42
CA ALA A 70 5.74 -2.20 -8.22
C ALA A 70 5.13 -1.48 -9.43
N ALA A 71 5.47 -1.89 -10.67
CA ALA A 71 4.90 -1.33 -11.88
C ALA A 71 3.39 -1.57 -11.97
N LEU A 72 2.92 -2.80 -11.67
CA LEU A 72 1.51 -3.16 -11.64
C LEU A 72 0.73 -2.37 -10.56
N LEU A 73 1.30 -2.23 -9.37
CA LEU A 73 0.69 -1.41 -8.30
C LEU A 73 0.63 0.07 -8.68
N GLY A 74 1.66 0.60 -9.33
CA GLY A 74 1.68 1.97 -9.85
C GLY A 74 0.62 2.19 -10.92
N GLU A 75 0.46 1.24 -11.85
CA GLU A 75 -0.59 1.28 -12.88
C GLU A 75 -1.99 1.29 -12.24
N LEU A 76 -2.30 0.34 -11.34
CA LEU A 76 -3.57 0.33 -10.63
C LEU A 76 -3.78 1.62 -9.83
N GLY A 77 -2.73 2.10 -9.14
CA GLY A 77 -2.74 3.33 -8.34
C GLY A 77 -3.05 4.58 -9.16
N SER A 78 -2.66 4.63 -10.43
CA SER A 78 -3.01 5.70 -11.36
C SER A 78 -4.51 5.77 -11.66
N HIS A 79 -5.21 4.64 -11.55
CA HIS A 79 -6.65 4.56 -11.74
C HIS A 79 -7.42 4.75 -10.44
N ASP A 80 -6.99 4.09 -9.36
CA ASP A 80 -7.52 4.27 -8.00
C ASP A 80 -6.50 3.82 -6.93
N ALA A 81 -6.00 4.78 -6.18
CA ALA A 81 -5.00 4.54 -5.16
C ALA A 81 -5.51 3.67 -3.99
N GLY A 82 -6.79 3.77 -3.62
CA GLY A 82 -7.36 2.94 -2.56
C GLY A 82 -7.42 1.46 -2.94
N SER A 83 -7.81 1.16 -4.18
CA SER A 83 -7.76 -0.20 -4.73
C SER A 83 -6.34 -0.79 -4.69
N ALA A 84 -5.35 0.01 -5.10
CA ALA A 84 -3.95 -0.42 -5.07
C ALA A 84 -3.44 -0.64 -3.63
N VAL A 85 -3.85 0.20 -2.67
CA VAL A 85 -3.52 0.02 -1.24
C VAL A 85 -4.12 -1.28 -0.70
N SER A 86 -5.38 -1.60 -1.02
CA SER A 86 -6.00 -2.85 -0.56
C SER A 86 -5.27 -4.10 -1.08
N ALA A 87 -4.85 -4.09 -2.36
CA ALA A 87 -4.05 -5.18 -2.94
C ALA A 87 -2.65 -5.25 -2.30
N ALA A 88 -1.95 -4.12 -2.14
CA ALA A 88 -0.62 -4.06 -1.56
C ALA A 88 -0.57 -4.52 -0.09
N VAL A 89 -1.62 -4.22 0.70
CA VAL A 89 -1.72 -4.65 2.10
C VAL A 89 -1.98 -6.15 2.23
N ALA A 90 -2.60 -6.79 1.23
CA ALA A 90 -2.73 -8.25 1.22
C ALA A 90 -1.33 -8.92 1.17
N ASP A 91 -0.41 -8.40 0.35
CA ASP A 91 0.99 -8.84 0.36
C ASP A 91 1.70 -8.48 1.67
N LEU A 92 1.54 -7.23 2.16
CA LEU A 92 2.15 -6.81 3.42
C LEU A 92 1.79 -7.75 4.57
N ALA A 93 0.53 -8.20 4.64
CA ALA A 93 0.06 -9.17 5.62
C ALA A 93 0.70 -10.56 5.42
N PHE A 94 0.99 -10.93 4.19
CA PHE A 94 1.63 -12.19 3.86
C PHE A 94 3.15 -12.21 4.13
N GLN A 95 3.82 -11.06 4.09
CA GLN A 95 5.29 -10.99 4.23
C GLN A 95 5.84 -11.69 5.48
N PRO A 96 5.32 -11.53 6.71
CA PRO A 96 5.81 -12.26 7.87
C PRO A 96 5.69 -13.78 7.70
N VAL A 97 4.61 -14.27 7.09
CA VAL A 97 4.39 -15.70 6.79
C VAL A 97 5.37 -16.17 5.72
N LYS A 98 5.57 -15.40 4.65
CA LYS A 98 6.54 -15.69 3.58
C LYS A 98 7.96 -15.83 4.14
N ILE A 99 8.35 -14.97 5.08
CA ILE A 99 9.69 -14.91 5.68
C ILE A 99 9.93 -16.05 6.66
N ALA A 100 9.01 -16.32 7.59
CA ALA A 100 9.23 -17.19 8.73
C ALA A 100 8.11 -18.22 9.01
N GLY A 101 7.04 -18.21 8.21
CA GLY A 101 5.93 -19.14 8.37
C GLY A 101 6.28 -20.56 7.98
N THR A 102 5.55 -21.52 8.56
CA THR A 102 5.57 -22.92 8.14
C THR A 102 4.97 -23.09 6.74
N GLN A 103 5.21 -24.22 6.09
CA GLN A 103 4.61 -24.51 4.79
C GLN A 103 3.06 -24.47 4.87
N GLU A 104 2.47 -25.05 5.92
CA GLU A 104 1.02 -25.03 6.16
C GLU A 104 0.46 -23.59 6.23
N GLN A 105 1.17 -22.67 6.90
CA GLN A 105 0.79 -21.25 6.96
C GLN A 105 0.91 -20.56 5.59
N LYS A 106 1.98 -20.88 4.84
CA LYS A 106 2.18 -20.35 3.49
C LYS A 106 1.10 -20.82 2.52
N ASP A 107 0.76 -22.12 2.57
CA ASP A 107 -0.28 -22.70 1.72
C ASP A 107 -1.66 -22.12 2.04
N PHE A 108 -1.96 -21.90 3.32
CA PHE A 108 -3.21 -21.28 3.76
C PHE A 108 -3.35 -19.86 3.23
N CYS A 109 -2.35 -18.99 3.46
CA CYS A 109 -2.39 -17.62 2.96
C CYS A 109 -2.31 -17.56 1.43
N GLY A 110 -1.45 -18.40 0.83
CA GLY A 110 -1.26 -18.46 -0.62
C GLY A 110 -2.56 -18.81 -1.34
N GLY A 111 -3.29 -19.83 -0.88
CA GLY A 111 -4.58 -20.21 -1.47
C GLY A 111 -5.64 -19.08 -1.40
N ILE A 112 -5.64 -18.30 -0.32
CA ILE A 112 -6.52 -17.12 -0.21
C ILE A 112 -6.14 -16.06 -1.25
N LEU A 113 -4.85 -15.72 -1.35
CA LEU A 113 -4.35 -14.69 -2.26
C LEU A 113 -4.52 -15.10 -3.73
N GLU A 114 -4.30 -16.37 -4.05
CA GLU A 114 -4.51 -16.94 -5.40
C GLU A 114 -5.99 -16.85 -5.82
N ALA A 115 -6.91 -17.08 -4.88
CA ALA A 115 -8.34 -16.89 -5.09
C ALA A 115 -8.77 -15.41 -5.12
N GLY A 116 -7.83 -14.47 -5.09
CA GLY A 116 -8.08 -13.01 -5.08
C GLY A 116 -8.49 -12.47 -3.70
N GLY A 117 -8.36 -13.25 -2.62
CA GLY A 117 -8.70 -12.85 -1.26
C GLY A 117 -7.73 -11.82 -0.67
N PHE A 118 -8.04 -11.34 0.52
CA PHE A 118 -7.31 -10.27 1.19
C PHE A 118 -6.73 -10.71 2.53
N GLY A 119 -5.57 -10.14 2.85
CA GLY A 119 -4.98 -10.18 4.18
C GLY A 119 -4.97 -8.81 4.85
N ALA A 120 -4.85 -8.77 6.18
CA ALA A 120 -4.68 -7.55 6.94
C ALA A 120 -3.45 -7.61 7.85
N PHE A 121 -2.66 -6.52 7.86
CA PHE A 121 -1.47 -6.37 8.69
C PHE A 121 -1.81 -5.64 9.98
N CYS A 122 -1.97 -6.36 11.07
CA CYS A 122 -2.52 -5.87 12.32
C CYS A 122 -1.40 -5.52 13.32
N LEU A 123 -0.73 -4.38 13.11
CA LEU A 123 0.35 -3.88 13.98
C LEU A 123 -0.10 -2.69 14.82
N THR A 124 -0.72 -1.68 14.20
CA THR A 124 -1.04 -0.37 14.78
C THR A 124 -2.11 -0.45 15.88
N GLU A 125 -1.92 0.32 16.96
CA GLU A 125 -2.88 0.52 18.05
C GLU A 125 -3.02 2.01 18.34
N ASP A 126 -4.05 2.43 19.08
CA ASP A 126 -4.28 3.84 19.44
C ASP A 126 -3.05 4.49 20.10
N ASN A 127 -2.30 3.72 20.88
CA ASN A 127 -1.07 4.18 21.56
C ASN A 127 0.22 3.76 20.83
N ALA A 128 0.15 2.96 19.78
CA ALA A 128 1.32 2.39 19.07
C ALA A 128 1.19 2.58 17.56
N GLY A 129 1.38 3.83 17.10
CA GLY A 129 1.49 4.17 15.69
C GLY A 129 2.95 4.19 15.24
N SER A 130 3.61 5.36 15.36
CA SER A 130 5.03 5.52 15.00
C SER A 130 5.98 4.76 15.94
N ASP A 131 5.61 4.55 17.19
CA ASP A 131 6.38 3.76 18.17
C ASP A 131 5.70 2.42 18.43
N ILE A 132 6.13 1.39 17.70
CA ILE A 132 5.61 0.02 17.85
C ILE A 132 6.11 -0.69 19.12
N SER A 133 7.02 -0.10 19.90
CA SER A 133 7.47 -0.66 21.17
C SER A 133 6.41 -0.57 22.28
N THR A 134 5.38 0.23 22.05
CA THR A 134 4.28 0.49 22.99
C THR A 134 3.02 -0.37 22.72
N VAL A 135 3.11 -1.39 21.85
CA VAL A 135 2.03 -2.35 21.58
C VAL A 135 1.54 -3.00 22.86
N LYS A 136 0.23 -3.04 23.05
CA LYS A 136 -0.45 -3.58 24.26
C LYS A 136 -1.23 -4.86 24.00
N THR A 137 -1.63 -5.16 22.76
CA THR A 137 -2.24 -6.45 22.41
C THR A 137 -1.35 -7.56 22.90
N ARG A 138 -1.93 -8.55 23.60
CA ARG A 138 -1.19 -9.62 24.30
C ARG A 138 -1.67 -11.00 23.87
N ALA A 139 -0.73 -11.90 23.72
CA ALA A 139 -0.97 -13.32 23.64
C ALA A 139 -0.46 -13.97 24.94
N VAL A 140 -1.26 -14.87 25.52
CA VAL A 140 -0.90 -15.62 26.74
C VAL A 140 -0.88 -17.10 26.37
N ARG A 141 0.15 -17.83 26.78
CA ARG A 141 0.24 -19.27 26.57
C ARG A 141 -0.81 -20.01 27.40
N VAL A 142 -1.48 -20.95 26.77
CA VAL A 142 -2.39 -21.90 27.40
C VAL A 142 -2.07 -23.31 26.92
N PRO A 143 -2.57 -24.38 27.57
CA PRO A 143 -2.40 -25.73 27.06
C PRO A 143 -2.94 -25.85 25.61
N GLY A 144 -2.07 -26.18 24.65
CA GLY A 144 -2.41 -26.38 23.24
C GLY A 144 -2.41 -25.11 22.38
N GLY A 145 -1.98 -23.94 22.93
CA GLY A 145 -1.92 -22.72 22.10
C GLY A 145 -1.79 -21.41 22.87
N TYR A 146 -2.56 -20.44 22.43
CA TYR A 146 -2.52 -19.06 22.95
C TYR A 146 -3.93 -18.49 23.08
N VAL A 147 -4.09 -17.53 23.98
CA VAL A 147 -5.28 -16.64 24.08
C VAL A 147 -4.84 -15.23 23.71
N LEU A 148 -5.45 -14.67 22.68
CA LEU A 148 -5.14 -13.32 22.19
C LEU A 148 -6.18 -12.32 22.67
N ASN A 149 -5.71 -11.21 23.26
CA ASN A 149 -6.55 -10.11 23.74
C ASN A 149 -5.95 -8.75 23.38
N GLY A 150 -6.79 -7.80 22.99
CA GLY A 150 -6.38 -6.43 22.69
C GLY A 150 -7.16 -5.80 21.56
N SER A 151 -6.60 -4.76 20.97
CA SER A 151 -7.25 -4.06 19.85
C SER A 151 -6.20 -3.53 18.86
N LYS A 152 -6.61 -3.44 17.60
CA LYS A 152 -5.83 -2.83 16.52
C LYS A 152 -6.67 -1.77 15.83
N THR A 153 -6.05 -0.67 15.42
CA THR A 153 -6.71 0.45 14.76
C THR A 153 -6.04 0.80 13.44
N MET A 154 -6.74 1.53 12.58
CA MET A 154 -6.25 1.91 11.24
C MET A 154 -5.80 0.71 10.39
N ILE A 155 -6.51 -0.40 10.51
CA ILE A 155 -6.19 -1.65 9.81
C ILE A 155 -6.88 -1.65 8.44
N THR A 156 -6.09 -1.64 7.39
CA THR A 156 -6.57 -1.80 6.02
C THR A 156 -7.06 -3.23 5.81
N ASN A 157 -8.14 -3.38 5.04
CA ASN A 157 -8.85 -4.63 4.82
C ASN A 157 -9.45 -5.24 6.11
N SER A 158 -9.68 -4.46 7.16
CA SER A 158 -10.12 -4.94 8.48
C SER A 158 -11.43 -5.76 8.44
N VAL A 159 -12.34 -5.43 7.52
CA VAL A 159 -13.63 -6.12 7.37
C VAL A 159 -13.52 -7.30 6.41
N SER A 160 -12.85 -7.11 5.27
CA SER A 160 -12.79 -8.06 4.15
C SER A 160 -11.66 -9.07 4.24
N ALA A 161 -10.68 -8.90 5.14
CA ALA A 161 -9.55 -9.81 5.25
C ALA A 161 -9.97 -11.21 5.70
N GLU A 162 -9.49 -12.21 4.97
CA GLU A 162 -9.70 -13.63 5.21
C GLU A 162 -8.60 -14.23 6.11
N PHE A 163 -7.45 -13.53 6.20
CA PHE A 163 -6.41 -13.80 7.20
C PHE A 163 -5.84 -12.51 7.78
N LEU A 164 -5.41 -12.56 9.03
CA LEU A 164 -4.81 -11.46 9.76
C LEU A 164 -3.41 -11.87 10.22
N THR A 165 -2.41 -11.03 9.97
CA THR A 165 -1.13 -11.13 10.65
C THR A 165 -1.11 -10.17 11.83
N VAL A 166 -1.28 -10.71 13.04
CA VAL A 166 -1.47 -9.94 14.26
C VAL A 166 -0.18 -9.91 15.08
N PHE A 167 0.29 -8.69 15.38
CA PHE A 167 1.44 -8.50 16.26
C PHE A 167 0.97 -8.29 17.69
N ALA A 168 1.46 -9.12 18.60
CA ALA A 168 1.08 -9.10 20.02
C ALA A 168 2.29 -9.36 20.92
N VAL A 169 2.24 -8.88 22.16
CA VAL A 169 3.26 -9.15 23.17
C VAL A 169 3.04 -10.56 23.74
N LEU A 170 4.05 -11.41 23.56
CA LEU A 170 4.15 -12.75 24.13
C LEU A 170 5.40 -12.80 25.02
N ASP A 171 5.23 -13.14 26.30
CA ASP A 171 6.34 -13.25 27.27
C ASP A 171 7.26 -12.00 27.30
N GLY A 172 6.65 -10.79 27.13
CA GLY A 172 7.37 -9.51 27.17
C GLY A 172 8.08 -9.13 25.85
N LYS A 173 7.96 -9.92 24.79
CA LYS A 173 8.52 -9.65 23.47
C LYS A 173 7.41 -9.56 22.39
N LEU A 174 7.67 -8.82 21.33
CA LEU A 174 6.73 -8.76 20.20
C LEU A 174 6.83 -10.07 19.39
N ALA A 175 5.70 -10.72 19.20
CA ALA A 175 5.51 -11.91 18.37
C ALA A 175 4.51 -11.63 17.25
N ALA A 176 4.51 -12.45 16.20
CA ALA A 176 3.55 -12.38 15.11
C ALA A 176 2.70 -13.66 15.07
N PHE A 177 1.40 -13.49 14.86
CA PHE A 177 0.43 -14.60 14.81
C PHE A 177 -0.37 -14.55 13.52
N LEU A 178 -0.55 -15.68 12.87
CA LEU A 178 -1.50 -15.88 11.79
C LEU A 178 -2.85 -16.23 12.39
N VAL A 179 -3.86 -15.41 12.09
CA VAL A 179 -5.23 -15.58 12.62
C VAL A 179 -6.20 -15.60 11.45
N PRO A 180 -7.10 -16.59 11.33
CA PRO A 180 -8.18 -16.57 10.35
C PRO A 180 -9.06 -15.34 10.54
N GLY A 181 -9.54 -14.75 9.44
CA GLY A 181 -10.29 -13.47 9.49
C GLY A 181 -11.65 -13.55 10.20
N GLU A 182 -12.21 -14.76 10.32
CA GLU A 182 -13.53 -15.01 10.95
C GLU A 182 -13.40 -15.83 12.25
N GLU A 183 -12.22 -15.77 12.92
CA GLU A 183 -12.00 -16.50 14.17
C GLU A 183 -12.93 -15.98 15.29
N GLU A 184 -13.45 -16.89 16.11
CA GLU A 184 -14.32 -16.53 17.23
C GLU A 184 -13.60 -15.60 18.22
N GLY A 185 -14.31 -14.57 18.71
CA GLY A 185 -13.74 -13.54 19.59
C GLY A 185 -13.19 -12.32 18.87
N ILE A 186 -13.15 -12.31 17.52
CA ILE A 186 -12.79 -11.13 16.75
C ILE A 186 -14.05 -10.28 16.53
N GLN A 187 -13.96 -9.01 16.91
CA GLN A 187 -14.97 -8.00 16.57
C GLN A 187 -14.38 -7.03 15.56
N LYS A 188 -15.03 -6.88 14.41
CA LYS A 188 -14.68 -5.93 13.35
C LYS A 188 -15.48 -4.65 13.51
N GLY A 189 -14.79 -3.49 13.48
CA GLY A 189 -15.42 -2.18 13.52
C GLY A 189 -15.91 -1.71 12.15
N GLU A 190 -16.75 -0.68 12.17
CA GLU A 190 -17.13 0.01 10.94
C GLU A 190 -15.90 0.70 10.31
N PRO A 191 -15.80 0.75 8.98
CA PRO A 191 -14.72 1.46 8.29
C PRO A 191 -14.70 2.96 8.62
N GLU A 192 -13.51 3.50 8.80
CA GLU A 192 -13.27 4.92 9.08
C GLU A 192 -13.64 5.80 7.88
N GLN A 193 -14.22 6.95 8.17
CA GLN A 193 -14.47 7.99 7.18
C GLN A 193 -13.22 8.83 6.95
N LYS A 194 -12.60 8.68 5.79
CA LYS A 194 -11.27 9.23 5.48
C LYS A 194 -11.33 10.41 4.51
N LEU A 195 -10.27 11.22 4.52
CA LEU A 195 -10.08 12.31 3.56
C LEU A 195 -9.96 11.79 2.13
N GLY A 196 -9.15 10.74 1.92
CA GLY A 196 -8.84 10.13 0.63
C GLY A 196 -8.72 8.61 0.76
N ILE A 197 -8.32 7.95 -0.32
CA ILE A 197 -8.26 6.47 -0.46
C ILE A 197 -9.51 5.78 0.10
N ARG A 198 -10.69 6.36 -0.17
CA ARG A 198 -11.97 5.92 0.41
C ARG A 198 -12.43 4.56 -0.11
N THR A 199 -11.87 4.12 -1.23
CA THR A 199 -12.10 2.79 -1.81
C THR A 199 -11.34 1.66 -1.10
N SER A 200 -10.37 2.00 -0.24
CA SER A 200 -9.73 1.06 0.67
C SER A 200 -10.41 1.14 2.03
N GLU A 201 -11.01 0.07 2.50
CA GLU A 201 -11.56 0.04 3.85
C GLU A 201 -10.44 0.03 4.89
N THR A 202 -10.67 0.75 5.97
CA THR A 202 -9.72 0.86 7.08
C THR A 202 -10.54 0.96 8.37
N GLY A 203 -10.27 0.11 9.35
CA GLY A 203 -11.07 0.09 10.58
C GLY A 203 -10.30 -0.43 11.77
N SER A 204 -11.04 -0.69 12.84
CA SER A 204 -10.51 -1.25 14.09
C SER A 204 -10.93 -2.70 14.26
N LEU A 205 -10.08 -3.48 14.93
CA LEU A 205 -10.32 -4.88 15.30
C LEU A 205 -10.13 -5.02 16.81
N TRP A 206 -11.05 -5.73 17.46
CA TRP A 206 -10.92 -6.11 18.87
C TRP A 206 -10.82 -7.62 18.98
N PHE A 207 -9.90 -8.08 19.80
CA PHE A 207 -9.64 -9.48 20.10
C PHE A 207 -10.05 -9.74 21.54
N ASN A 208 -11.08 -10.56 21.73
CA ASN A 208 -11.67 -10.88 23.02
C ASN A 208 -11.56 -12.39 23.26
N ASP A 209 -10.55 -12.82 24.02
CA ASP A 209 -10.23 -14.20 24.33
C ASP A 209 -10.16 -15.13 23.10
N VAL A 210 -9.59 -14.61 22.00
CA VAL A 210 -9.41 -15.38 20.75
C VAL A 210 -8.49 -16.55 20.99
N GLN A 211 -9.00 -17.77 20.78
CA GLN A 211 -8.28 -19.02 21.00
C GLN A 211 -7.45 -19.37 19.76
N LEU A 212 -6.15 -19.45 19.90
CA LEU A 212 -5.24 -19.79 18.83
C LEU A 212 -4.48 -21.07 19.13
N SER A 213 -4.34 -21.94 18.14
CA SER A 213 -3.50 -23.13 18.28
C SER A 213 -2.00 -22.78 18.33
N GLU A 214 -1.15 -23.71 18.74
CA GLU A 214 0.31 -23.54 18.70
C GLU A 214 0.82 -23.22 17.29
N LYS A 215 0.13 -23.66 16.26
CA LYS A 215 0.45 -23.41 14.85
C LYS A 215 0.21 -21.96 14.39
N ALA A 216 -0.47 -21.14 15.19
CA ALA A 216 -0.73 -19.74 14.85
C ALA A 216 0.53 -18.84 14.93
N LEU A 217 1.51 -19.21 15.72
CA LEU A 217 2.76 -18.45 15.85
C LEU A 217 3.55 -18.46 14.53
N ILE A 218 3.92 -17.28 14.03
CA ILE A 218 4.76 -17.12 12.84
C ILE A 218 6.22 -16.99 13.30
N GLY A 219 7.07 -17.93 12.89
CA GLY A 219 8.48 -17.95 13.28
C GLY A 219 8.68 -18.20 14.78
N ALA A 220 9.64 -17.52 15.41
CA ALA A 220 9.93 -17.64 16.84
C ALA A 220 9.23 -16.51 17.65
N PRO A 221 8.99 -16.77 18.98
CA PRO A 221 8.27 -15.83 19.84
C PRO A 221 8.88 -14.42 19.98
N ASP A 222 10.15 -14.26 19.61
CA ASP A 222 10.89 -12.99 19.73
C ASP A 222 11.25 -12.34 18.37
N GLN A 223 10.75 -12.91 17.28
CA GLN A 223 11.02 -12.40 15.92
C GLN A 223 10.01 -11.35 15.44
N GLY A 224 8.93 -11.07 16.17
CA GLY A 224 7.86 -10.18 15.69
C GLY A 224 8.36 -8.80 15.28
N ARG A 225 9.36 -8.25 15.99
CA ARG A 225 9.95 -6.95 15.63
C ARG A 225 10.69 -7.01 14.30
N GLU A 226 11.53 -8.00 14.10
CA GLU A 226 12.25 -8.20 12.84
C GLU A 226 11.29 -8.42 11.67
N LEU A 227 10.29 -9.28 11.87
CA LEU A 227 9.27 -9.58 10.86
C LEU A 227 8.48 -8.32 10.47
N ALA A 228 8.09 -7.50 11.45
CA ALA A 228 7.42 -6.22 11.19
C ALA A 228 8.32 -5.27 10.39
N ASP A 229 9.57 -5.07 10.80
CA ASP A 229 10.51 -4.17 10.15
C ASP A 229 10.79 -4.60 8.69
N ARG A 230 10.94 -5.91 8.42
CA ARG A 230 11.15 -6.46 7.07
C ARG A 230 9.90 -6.32 6.19
N ALA A 231 8.73 -6.65 6.71
CA ALA A 231 7.47 -6.48 6.01
C ALA A 231 7.22 -5.00 5.65
N LEU A 232 7.43 -4.08 6.59
CA LEU A 232 7.27 -2.64 6.37
C LEU A 232 8.23 -2.08 5.31
N ASN A 233 9.42 -2.65 5.12
CA ASN A 233 10.30 -2.22 4.02
C ASN A 233 9.68 -2.51 2.65
N ILE A 234 9.03 -3.67 2.47
CA ILE A 234 8.29 -4.01 1.26
C ILE A 234 7.08 -3.08 1.10
N GLY A 235 6.25 -2.91 2.15
CA GLY A 235 5.10 -2.02 2.13
C GLY A 235 5.45 -0.57 1.78
N ARG A 236 6.61 -0.05 2.23
CA ARG A 236 7.11 1.28 1.85
C ARG A 236 7.41 1.38 0.36
N MET A 237 7.98 0.36 -0.27
CA MET A 237 8.25 0.35 -1.71
C MET A 237 6.95 0.24 -2.52
N HIS A 238 5.97 -0.56 -2.09
CA HIS A 238 4.63 -0.59 -2.68
C HIS A 238 3.93 0.76 -2.54
N CYS A 239 3.99 1.38 -1.36
CA CYS A 239 3.49 2.73 -1.10
C CYS A 239 4.12 3.76 -2.07
N ALA A 240 5.44 3.68 -2.29
CA ALA A 240 6.14 4.55 -3.24
C ALA A 240 5.66 4.33 -4.69
N ALA A 241 5.46 3.08 -5.11
CA ALA A 241 4.97 2.76 -6.44
C ALA A 241 3.58 3.35 -6.71
N ILE A 242 2.65 3.18 -5.76
CA ILE A 242 1.29 3.71 -5.87
C ILE A 242 1.31 5.25 -5.88
N ALA A 243 2.13 5.88 -5.05
CA ALA A 243 2.30 7.33 -5.02
C ALA A 243 2.85 7.89 -6.35
N ILE A 244 3.79 7.19 -7.00
CA ILE A 244 4.28 7.53 -8.34
C ILE A 244 3.15 7.43 -9.36
N GLY A 245 2.30 6.40 -9.30
CA GLY A 245 1.12 6.26 -10.15
C GLY A 245 0.15 7.44 -10.01
N LEU A 246 -0.07 7.95 -8.80
CA LEU A 246 -0.85 9.18 -8.57
C LEU A 246 -0.21 10.42 -9.20
N ALA A 247 1.12 10.59 -9.06
CA ALA A 247 1.84 11.71 -9.67
C ALA A 247 1.78 11.65 -11.20
N GLU A 248 1.93 10.46 -11.80
CA GLU A 248 1.79 10.23 -13.25
C GLU A 248 0.41 10.65 -13.71
N ARG A 249 -0.64 10.15 -13.05
CA ARG A 249 -2.02 10.48 -13.38
C ARG A 249 -2.32 11.98 -13.28
N ALA A 250 -1.82 12.64 -12.23
CA ALA A 250 -1.98 14.07 -12.07
C ALA A 250 -1.33 14.87 -13.21
N LEU A 251 -0.15 14.43 -13.65
CA LEU A 251 0.56 15.04 -14.77
C LEU A 251 -0.20 14.82 -16.10
N GLU A 252 -0.67 13.61 -16.38
CA GLU A 252 -1.44 13.29 -17.60
C GLU A 252 -2.73 14.11 -17.69
N GLU A 253 -3.52 14.16 -16.63
CA GLU A 253 -4.76 14.97 -16.58
C GLU A 253 -4.47 16.44 -16.80
N THR A 254 -3.39 16.94 -16.19
CA THR A 254 -2.98 18.34 -16.34
C THR A 254 -2.58 18.63 -17.77
N ILE A 255 -1.76 17.79 -18.41
CA ILE A 255 -1.35 17.96 -19.80
C ILE A 255 -2.57 17.95 -20.74
N SER A 256 -3.50 17.02 -20.56
CA SER A 256 -4.74 16.97 -21.34
C SER A 256 -5.51 18.30 -21.19
N ARG A 257 -5.73 18.73 -19.96
CA ARG A 257 -6.49 19.94 -19.65
C ARG A 257 -5.90 21.22 -20.25
N ILE A 258 -4.59 21.44 -20.11
CA ILE A 258 -3.95 22.66 -20.59
C ILE A 258 -3.84 22.73 -22.12
N ARG A 259 -3.88 21.59 -22.83
CA ARG A 259 -3.94 21.55 -24.30
C ARG A 259 -5.29 21.99 -24.84
N GLU A 260 -6.37 21.65 -24.15
CA GLU A 260 -7.73 21.96 -24.55
C GLU A 260 -8.17 23.38 -24.18
N ARG A 261 -7.66 23.87 -23.03
CA ARG A 261 -8.11 25.16 -22.48
C ARG A 261 -7.36 26.33 -23.08
N THR A 262 -8.12 27.36 -23.46
CA THR A 262 -7.60 28.64 -23.91
C THR A 262 -7.74 29.70 -22.81
N GLY A 263 -6.80 30.66 -22.78
CA GLY A 263 -6.81 31.83 -21.93
C GLY A 263 -5.99 32.92 -22.61
N PHE A 264 -6.44 34.19 -22.56
CA PHE A 264 -5.80 35.29 -23.24
C PHE A 264 -5.61 35.03 -24.75
N ASP A 265 -6.63 34.48 -25.40
CA ASP A 265 -6.70 34.14 -26.82
C ASP A 265 -5.62 33.13 -27.31
N LYS A 266 -5.04 32.36 -26.40
CA LYS A 266 -4.03 31.33 -26.70
C LYS A 266 -4.28 30.05 -25.88
N PRO A 267 -3.86 28.85 -26.35
CA PRO A 267 -3.84 27.67 -25.52
C PRO A 267 -3.01 27.91 -24.25
N LEU A 268 -3.47 27.37 -23.11
CA LEU A 268 -2.71 27.49 -21.86
C LEU A 268 -1.33 26.80 -21.97
N SER A 269 -1.22 25.79 -22.83
CA SER A 269 0.04 25.12 -23.14
C SER A 269 1.11 26.04 -23.74
N ASP A 270 0.74 27.22 -24.26
CA ASP A 270 1.70 28.18 -24.79
C ASP A 270 2.33 29.08 -23.72
N ASN A 271 1.77 29.08 -22.51
CA ASN A 271 2.27 29.87 -21.41
C ASN A 271 3.57 29.27 -20.84
N PRO A 272 4.72 29.99 -20.85
CA PRO A 272 5.98 29.47 -20.38
C PRO A 272 5.98 29.12 -18.88
N VAL A 273 5.20 29.83 -18.06
CA VAL A 273 5.06 29.54 -16.62
C VAL A 273 4.39 28.20 -16.41
N ILE A 274 3.34 27.90 -17.19
CA ILE A 274 2.64 26.59 -17.13
C ILE A 274 3.57 25.48 -17.59
N ARG A 275 4.34 25.68 -18.66
CA ARG A 275 5.33 24.69 -19.12
C ARG A 275 6.40 24.40 -18.06
N THR A 276 6.86 25.42 -17.34
CA THR A 276 7.83 25.26 -16.24
C THR A 276 7.22 24.39 -15.11
N LYS A 277 5.98 24.66 -14.72
CA LYS A 277 5.28 23.87 -13.69
C LYS A 277 5.10 22.40 -14.10
N LEU A 278 4.76 22.12 -15.36
CA LEU A 278 4.71 20.76 -15.88
C LEU A 278 6.09 20.06 -15.83
N ALA A 279 7.15 20.81 -16.19
CA ALA A 279 8.51 20.28 -16.12
C ALA A 279 8.91 19.94 -14.67
N GLU A 280 8.51 20.76 -13.69
CA GLU A 280 8.72 20.48 -12.27
C GLU A 280 7.97 19.26 -11.79
N MET A 281 6.69 19.08 -12.18
CA MET A 281 5.92 17.85 -11.88
C MET A 281 6.60 16.62 -12.45
N TYR A 282 7.02 16.68 -13.71
CA TYR A 282 7.75 15.61 -14.39
C TYR A 282 9.06 15.26 -13.67
N LEU A 283 9.88 16.24 -13.32
CA LEU A 283 11.17 16.04 -12.65
C LEU A 283 11.00 15.39 -11.27
N ARG A 284 10.00 15.83 -10.48
CA ARG A 284 9.71 15.24 -9.17
C ARG A 284 9.32 13.79 -9.29
N LYS A 285 8.40 13.47 -10.21
CA LYS A 285 7.96 12.10 -10.48
C LYS A 285 9.12 11.22 -10.94
N GLU A 286 9.93 11.67 -11.89
CA GLU A 286 11.07 10.89 -12.40
C GLU A 286 12.16 10.68 -11.33
N ALA A 287 12.43 11.68 -10.50
CA ALA A 287 13.37 11.52 -9.39
C ALA A 287 12.88 10.47 -8.38
N ALA A 288 11.59 10.51 -8.02
CA ALA A 288 10.99 9.53 -7.12
C ALA A 288 11.02 8.12 -7.71
N LYS A 289 10.69 7.96 -9.00
CA LYS A 289 10.75 6.69 -9.73
C LYS A 289 12.19 6.13 -9.76
N GLY A 290 13.19 6.99 -10.01
CA GLY A 290 14.58 6.58 -10.01
C GLY A 290 15.05 6.04 -8.66
N VAL A 291 14.67 6.69 -7.56
CA VAL A 291 15.00 6.22 -6.20
C VAL A 291 14.26 4.93 -5.86
N LEU A 292 13.00 4.77 -6.28
CA LEU A 292 12.28 3.51 -6.08
C LEU A 292 12.93 2.36 -6.84
N ILE A 293 13.28 2.54 -8.11
CA ILE A 293 13.94 1.50 -8.90
C ILE A 293 15.27 1.10 -8.24
N HIS A 294 16.07 2.07 -7.80
CA HIS A 294 17.30 1.79 -7.05
C HIS A 294 17.04 0.97 -5.78
N ALA A 295 16.00 1.31 -5.01
CA ALA A 295 15.62 0.56 -3.82
C ALA A 295 15.21 -0.89 -4.14
N LEU A 296 14.38 -1.09 -5.18
CA LEU A 296 13.91 -2.40 -5.62
C LEU A 296 15.05 -3.31 -6.13
N GLU A 297 16.08 -2.73 -6.75
CA GLU A 297 17.25 -3.47 -7.24
C GLU A 297 18.20 -3.91 -6.11
N ASN A 298 18.20 -3.19 -4.98
CA ASN A 298 19.24 -3.34 -3.96
C ASN A 298 18.71 -3.82 -2.59
N VAL A 299 17.39 -3.92 -2.39
CA VAL A 299 16.81 -4.28 -1.09
C VAL A 299 17.23 -5.65 -0.57
N ASP A 300 17.49 -6.60 -1.47
CA ASP A 300 17.92 -7.97 -1.14
C ASP A 300 19.43 -8.20 -1.40
N SER A 301 20.17 -7.15 -1.74
CA SER A 301 21.60 -7.28 -2.10
C SER A 301 22.46 -7.53 -0.86
N ALA A 302 23.10 -8.69 -0.79
CA ALA A 302 24.04 -9.02 0.28
C ALA A 302 25.25 -8.05 0.25
N GLY A 303 25.46 -7.32 1.36
CA GLY A 303 26.55 -6.34 1.48
C GLY A 303 26.31 -5.00 0.80
N GLY A 304 25.08 -4.74 0.34
CA GLY A 304 24.64 -3.47 -0.24
C GLY A 304 24.24 -2.42 0.81
N GLU A 305 23.50 -1.41 0.35
CA GLU A 305 22.93 -0.38 1.21
C GLU A 305 21.87 -0.97 2.16
N ASP A 306 21.63 -0.30 3.30
CA ASP A 306 20.66 -0.77 4.29
C ASP A 306 19.23 -0.76 3.72
N PRO A 307 18.53 -1.91 3.71
CA PRO A 307 17.18 -2.01 3.12
C PRO A 307 16.16 -1.03 3.71
N ALA A 308 16.25 -0.75 5.01
CA ALA A 308 15.34 0.20 5.66
C ALA A 308 15.62 1.64 5.21
N MET A 309 16.88 1.99 4.92
CA MET A 309 17.24 3.30 4.39
C MET A 309 16.73 3.46 2.95
N LEU A 310 16.94 2.46 2.10
CA LEU A 310 16.48 2.47 0.70
C LEU A 310 14.96 2.60 0.60
N ALA A 311 14.22 1.74 1.32
CA ALA A 311 12.77 1.74 1.33
C ALA A 311 12.20 3.05 1.90
N SER A 312 12.84 3.60 2.96
CA SER A 312 12.44 4.88 3.55
C SER A 312 12.67 6.04 2.60
N ALA A 313 13.78 6.07 1.86
CA ALA A 313 14.10 7.11 0.88
C ALA A 313 13.10 7.09 -0.28
N ALA A 314 12.81 5.90 -0.83
CA ALA A 314 11.84 5.72 -1.90
C ALA A 314 10.44 6.19 -1.49
N LYS A 315 9.93 5.74 -0.33
CA LYS A 315 8.62 6.10 0.18
C LYS A 315 8.49 7.60 0.45
N CYS A 316 9.48 8.18 1.11
CA CYS A 316 9.46 9.59 1.47
C CYS A 316 9.42 10.48 0.23
N LEU A 317 10.32 10.23 -0.73
CA LEU A 317 10.41 11.04 -1.95
C LEU A 317 9.18 10.86 -2.85
N ALA A 318 8.68 9.63 -3.00
CA ALA A 318 7.51 9.35 -3.84
C ALA A 318 6.24 9.96 -3.27
N SER A 319 6.00 9.87 -1.97
CA SER A 319 4.82 10.45 -1.33
C SER A 319 4.84 11.99 -1.34
N ASP A 320 6.01 12.62 -1.16
CA ASP A 320 6.15 14.06 -1.26
C ASP A 320 5.92 14.52 -2.72
N ALA A 321 6.50 13.82 -3.71
CA ALA A 321 6.27 14.09 -5.14
C ALA A 321 4.80 13.95 -5.53
N ALA A 322 4.10 12.93 -5.04
CA ALA A 322 2.67 12.73 -5.31
C ALA A 322 1.83 13.89 -4.79
N VAL A 323 2.07 14.33 -3.55
CA VAL A 323 1.35 15.47 -2.95
C VAL A 323 1.62 16.74 -3.75
N GLU A 324 2.89 17.04 -4.06
CA GLU A 324 3.25 18.25 -4.81
C GLU A 324 2.68 18.25 -6.23
N CYS A 325 2.76 17.12 -6.95
CA CYS A 325 2.20 16.99 -8.30
C CYS A 325 0.67 17.11 -8.31
N THR A 326 -0.02 16.48 -7.37
CA THR A 326 -1.48 16.54 -7.32
C THR A 326 -2.00 17.92 -6.89
N MET A 327 -1.31 18.59 -5.98
CA MET A 327 -1.62 19.98 -5.60
C MET A 327 -1.42 20.93 -6.79
N GLU A 328 -0.33 20.78 -7.54
CA GLU A 328 -0.09 21.61 -8.73
C GLU A 328 -1.10 21.32 -9.84
N ALA A 329 -1.55 20.05 -9.98
CA ALA A 329 -2.63 19.70 -10.90
C ALA A 329 -3.93 20.45 -10.56
N VAL A 330 -4.35 20.47 -9.29
CA VAL A 330 -5.51 21.26 -8.83
C VAL A 330 -5.32 22.73 -9.18
N GLN A 331 -4.13 23.30 -8.95
CA GLN A 331 -3.83 24.69 -9.26
C GLN A 331 -3.95 24.99 -10.77
N LEU A 332 -3.41 24.11 -11.62
CA LEU A 332 -3.42 24.28 -13.08
C LEU A 332 -4.80 24.07 -13.72
N PHE A 333 -5.68 23.29 -13.08
CA PHE A 333 -7.10 23.20 -13.44
C PHE A 333 -7.89 24.46 -13.09
N GLY A 334 -7.37 25.29 -12.16
CA GLY A 334 -8.05 26.47 -11.64
C GLY A 334 -9.32 26.09 -10.85
N GLY A 335 -10.38 26.89 -10.93
CA GLY A 335 -11.63 26.62 -10.19
C GLY A 335 -12.23 25.24 -10.47
N TYR A 336 -12.04 24.70 -11.66
CA TYR A 336 -12.48 23.35 -11.99
C TYR A 336 -11.72 22.27 -11.23
N GLY A 337 -10.44 22.48 -10.90
CA GLY A 337 -9.65 21.54 -10.09
C GLY A 337 -10.14 21.42 -8.65
N TYR A 338 -10.96 22.36 -8.19
CA TYR A 338 -11.57 22.36 -6.86
C TYR A 338 -12.97 21.72 -6.84
N CYS A 339 -13.46 21.29 -8.02
CA CYS A 339 -14.78 20.67 -8.20
C CYS A 339 -14.66 19.18 -8.36
N GLN A 340 -15.56 18.42 -7.73
CA GLN A 340 -15.59 16.94 -7.78
C GLN A 340 -15.86 16.37 -9.19
N ASP A 341 -16.25 17.21 -10.17
CA ASP A 341 -16.45 16.75 -11.55
C ASP A 341 -15.13 16.41 -12.27
N TYR A 342 -14.00 16.86 -11.73
CA TYR A 342 -12.68 16.62 -12.25
C TYR A 342 -11.86 15.76 -11.29
N PRO A 343 -10.98 14.86 -11.79
CA PRO A 343 -10.34 13.86 -10.96
C PRO A 343 -9.26 14.40 -10.03
N VAL A 344 -8.70 15.59 -10.30
CA VAL A 344 -7.49 16.09 -9.65
C VAL A 344 -7.68 16.40 -8.16
N GLU A 345 -8.89 16.78 -7.71
CA GLU A 345 -9.19 16.99 -6.30
C GLU A 345 -9.13 15.66 -5.51
N LYS A 346 -9.66 14.55 -6.11
CA LYS A 346 -9.57 13.22 -5.50
C LYS A 346 -8.11 12.76 -5.44
N LEU A 347 -7.34 12.93 -6.52
CA LEU A 347 -5.92 12.59 -6.55
C LEU A 347 -5.14 13.30 -5.44
N MET A 348 -5.43 14.59 -5.18
CA MET A 348 -4.80 15.35 -4.10
C MET A 348 -5.16 14.81 -2.71
N ARG A 349 -6.43 14.47 -2.48
CA ARG A 349 -6.88 13.89 -1.20
C ARG A 349 -6.26 12.51 -0.97
N ASP A 350 -6.20 11.70 -2.00
CA ASP A 350 -5.60 10.37 -1.96
C ASP A 350 -4.09 10.45 -1.71
N ALA A 351 -3.38 11.33 -2.40
CA ALA A 351 -1.93 11.50 -2.27
C ALA A 351 -1.49 11.81 -0.83
N LYS A 352 -2.29 12.56 -0.07
CA LYS A 352 -1.95 12.92 1.31
C LYS A 352 -1.79 11.70 2.22
N ALA A 353 -2.54 10.63 1.99
CA ALA A 353 -2.44 9.41 2.78
C ALA A 353 -1.02 8.81 2.74
N PHE A 354 -0.34 8.90 1.60
CA PHE A 354 0.97 8.30 1.38
C PHE A 354 2.11 8.95 2.19
N GLN A 355 1.94 10.17 2.65
CA GLN A 355 2.87 10.80 3.61
C GLN A 355 2.70 10.26 5.04
N ILE A 356 1.60 9.58 5.34
CA ILE A 356 1.19 9.15 6.69
C ILE A 356 1.33 7.64 6.88
N ILE A 357 0.77 6.84 5.95
CA ILE A 357 0.75 5.38 6.02
C ILE A 357 2.16 4.78 5.87
N GLU A 358 2.36 3.53 6.24
CA GLU A 358 3.65 2.79 6.22
C GLU A 358 4.77 3.49 7.03
N GLY A 359 4.36 4.29 8.01
CA GLY A 359 5.20 5.17 8.82
C GLY A 359 5.32 6.57 8.20
N ALA A 360 4.92 7.59 8.99
CA ALA A 360 4.96 8.99 8.59
C ALA A 360 6.34 9.41 8.04
N ASN A 361 6.37 10.37 7.11
CA ASN A 361 7.61 10.81 6.47
C ASN A 361 8.66 11.32 7.46
N GLU A 362 8.24 11.85 8.60
CA GLU A 362 9.13 12.22 9.72
C GLU A 362 9.88 11.00 10.26
N ILE A 363 9.18 9.86 10.41
CA ILE A 363 9.80 8.60 10.86
C ILE A 363 10.77 8.07 9.79
N GLN A 364 10.41 8.15 8.51
CA GLN A 364 11.31 7.75 7.42
C GLN A 364 12.61 8.58 7.43
N LYS A 365 12.49 9.91 7.57
CA LYS A 365 13.64 10.82 7.69
C LYS A 365 14.52 10.51 8.93
N MET A 366 13.89 10.13 10.05
CA MET A 366 14.62 9.67 11.23
C MET A 366 15.37 8.35 10.99
N ILE A 367 14.77 7.39 10.27
CA ILE A 367 15.41 6.13 9.90
C ILE A 367 16.65 6.42 9.05
N ILE A 368 16.51 7.20 7.97
CA ILE A 368 17.58 7.59 7.07
C ILE A 368 18.70 8.28 7.85
N GLY A 369 18.38 9.34 8.61
CA GLY A 369 19.35 10.10 9.36
C GLY A 369 20.13 9.26 10.38
N ARG A 370 19.47 8.32 11.06
CA ARG A 370 20.11 7.39 11.99
C ARG A 370 21.10 6.44 11.30
N LYS A 371 20.79 6.01 10.06
CA LYS A 371 21.66 5.12 9.29
C LYS A 371 22.86 5.84 8.71
N LEU A 372 22.72 7.11 8.33
CA LEU A 372 23.82 7.93 7.78
C LEU A 372 24.91 8.25 8.80
N VAL A 373 24.61 8.22 10.11
CA VAL A 373 25.59 8.54 11.19
C VAL A 373 26.14 7.31 11.91
N LYS A 374 25.74 6.10 11.49
CA LYS A 374 26.31 4.83 11.98
C LYS A 374 27.44 4.36 11.09
#